data_fef3cc96808236c06142529547cb8e92
#
_entry.id   fef3cc96808236c06142529547cb8e92
#
_cell.length_a   1.000
_cell.length_b   1.000
_cell.length_c   1.000
_cell.angle_alpha   90.00
_cell.angle_beta   90.00
_cell.angle_gamma   90.00
#
_symmetry.space_group_name_H-M   'P 1'
#
loop_
_entity.id
_entity.type
_entity.pdbx_description
1 polymer ?
#
loop_
_entity_poly.entity_id
_entity_poly.type
_entity_poly.pdbx_seq_one_letter_code
_entity_poly.pdbx_strand_id
1 'polypeptide(L)'
;TGNTTMLYLLTGEDPASLSRAPFEADDLFDRDVSVLDIPTYLPPCMNAFVGADISCAVLASDMCRQKTSLLCDIGTNGEIALWKDGKLTVTSTAAGPAFEGAGVSCGCGSITGAIDKVWVEDGTVRAHTIGEAPAVGICGSGIIDIISELFRCGIINAKGLFVREGKRVRRDQHDMGRY
;
A
#
# COMPACT_ATOMS: atom_id res chain seq x y z
N THR A 1 11.14 12.47 -6.33
CA THR A 1 11.01 11.03 -6.51
C THR A 1 9.55 10.63 -6.73
N GLY A 2 9.29 9.43 -7.22
CA GLY A 2 7.96 8.88 -7.48
C GLY A 2 8.06 7.60 -8.32
N ASN A 3 6.91 6.96 -8.57
CA ASN A 3 6.90 5.81 -9.48
C ASN A 3 7.15 6.24 -10.93
N THR A 4 7.53 5.28 -11.78
CA THR A 4 7.94 5.55 -13.17
C THR A 4 6.89 6.32 -13.95
N THR A 5 5.60 5.93 -13.86
CA THR A 5 4.51 6.61 -14.56
C THR A 5 4.35 8.07 -14.12
N MET A 6 4.47 8.35 -12.81
CA MET A 6 4.40 9.72 -12.29
C MET A 6 5.52 10.59 -12.85
N LEU A 7 6.73 10.06 -13.00
CA LEU A 7 7.86 10.81 -13.55
C LEU A 7 7.66 11.09 -15.05
N TYR A 8 7.12 10.15 -15.82
CA TYR A 8 6.73 10.39 -17.23
C TYR A 8 5.73 11.55 -17.33
N LEU A 9 4.67 11.50 -16.50
CA LEU A 9 3.66 12.58 -16.52
C LEU A 9 4.25 13.92 -16.06
N LEU A 10 5.17 13.90 -15.10
CA LEU A 10 5.83 15.12 -14.61
C LEU A 10 6.71 15.77 -15.65
N THR A 11 7.38 14.99 -16.47
CA THR A 11 8.27 15.47 -17.55
C THR A 11 7.55 15.72 -18.87
N GLY A 12 6.29 15.30 -18.98
CA GLY A 12 5.50 15.40 -20.20
C GLY A 12 5.84 14.32 -21.24
N GLU A 13 6.50 13.25 -20.84
CA GLU A 13 6.78 12.10 -21.69
C GLU A 13 5.57 11.19 -21.85
N ASP A 14 5.47 10.50 -22.99
CA ASP A 14 4.36 9.59 -23.27
C ASP A 14 4.47 8.28 -22.48
N PRO A 15 3.58 7.97 -21.53
CA PRO A 15 3.60 6.75 -20.76
C PRO A 15 3.02 5.52 -21.49
N ALA A 16 2.73 5.61 -22.77
CA ALA A 16 2.03 4.54 -23.52
C ALA A 16 2.79 3.21 -23.50
N SER A 17 4.13 3.23 -23.52
CA SER A 17 4.97 2.03 -23.44
C SER A 17 4.80 1.29 -22.11
N LEU A 18 4.54 2.03 -21.02
CA LEU A 18 4.31 1.45 -19.68
C LEU A 18 2.97 0.71 -19.56
N SER A 19 2.02 0.99 -20.47
CA SER A 19 0.66 0.45 -20.45
C SER A 19 0.45 -0.77 -21.34
N ARG A 20 1.44 -1.15 -22.14
CA ARG A 20 1.35 -2.24 -23.14
C ARG A 20 2.48 -3.23 -22.96
N ALA A 21 2.15 -4.52 -23.03
CA ALA A 21 3.18 -5.57 -23.03
C ALA A 21 4.16 -5.35 -24.20
N PRO A 22 5.48 -5.48 -23.94
CA PRO A 22 6.15 -6.06 -22.77
C PRO A 22 6.35 -5.11 -21.57
N PHE A 23 5.70 -3.94 -21.50
CA PHE A 23 5.78 -2.97 -20.40
C PHE A 23 7.20 -2.46 -20.17
N GLU A 24 7.84 -1.99 -21.21
CA GLU A 24 9.19 -1.44 -21.16
C GLU A 24 9.15 0.08 -21.00
N ALA A 25 10.02 0.60 -20.14
CA ALA A 25 10.19 2.03 -19.98
C ALA A 25 11.21 2.53 -21.02
N ASP A 26 10.81 3.53 -21.81
CA ASP A 26 11.70 4.17 -22.79
C ASP A 26 12.74 5.07 -22.11
N ASP A 27 12.41 5.63 -20.95
CA ASP A 27 13.32 6.41 -20.10
C ASP A 27 13.23 5.93 -18.64
N LEU A 28 14.37 5.70 -18.03
CA LEU A 28 14.54 5.37 -16.61
C LEU A 28 15.11 6.53 -15.78
N PHE A 29 15.22 7.70 -16.37
CA PHE A 29 15.67 8.95 -15.76
C PHE A 29 17.15 8.95 -15.35
N ASP A 30 17.51 9.20 -14.09
CA ASP A 30 18.90 9.46 -13.62
C ASP A 30 19.52 10.70 -14.27
N ARG A 31 18.77 11.80 -14.30
CA ARG A 31 19.17 13.03 -14.97
C ARG A 31 18.54 14.28 -14.36
N ASP A 32 19.16 15.41 -14.63
CA ASP A 32 18.59 16.73 -14.36
C ASP A 32 17.60 17.14 -15.45
N VAL A 33 16.51 17.70 -15.01
CA VAL A 33 15.43 18.25 -15.85
C VAL A 33 15.00 19.62 -15.32
N SER A 34 14.23 20.37 -16.09
CA SER A 34 13.51 21.54 -15.60
C SER A 34 12.04 21.20 -15.50
N VAL A 35 11.48 21.27 -14.30
CA VAL A 35 10.05 21.08 -14.03
C VAL A 35 9.49 22.40 -13.56
N LEU A 36 8.55 22.99 -14.31
CA LEU A 36 7.97 24.31 -14.01
C LEU A 36 9.06 25.38 -13.75
N ASP A 37 10.08 25.38 -14.59
CA ASP A 37 11.26 26.28 -14.50
C ASP A 37 12.12 26.05 -13.24
N ILE A 38 11.92 24.96 -12.52
CA ILE A 38 12.73 24.58 -11.36
C ILE A 38 13.72 23.50 -11.77
N PRO A 39 15.04 23.74 -11.59
CA PRO A 39 16.05 22.67 -11.77
C PRO A 39 15.76 21.50 -10.84
N THR A 40 15.57 20.32 -11.39
CA THR A 40 15.13 19.12 -10.65
C THR A 40 15.94 17.91 -11.10
N TYR A 41 16.57 17.23 -10.14
CA TYR A 41 17.16 15.92 -10.41
C TYR A 41 16.09 14.83 -10.25
N LEU A 42 15.95 14.00 -11.26
CA LEU A 42 15.08 12.81 -11.23
C LEU A 42 15.96 11.57 -10.99
N PRO A 43 15.83 10.91 -9.83
CA PRO A 43 16.56 9.68 -9.54
C PRO A 43 16.17 8.55 -10.50
N PRO A 44 17.06 7.55 -10.68
CA PRO A 44 16.79 6.46 -11.61
C PRO A 44 15.60 5.59 -11.17
N CYS A 45 14.74 5.24 -12.11
CA CYS A 45 13.80 4.13 -11.98
C CYS A 45 14.52 2.80 -12.28
N MET A 46 14.06 1.70 -11.70
CA MET A 46 14.65 0.38 -11.93
C MET A 46 14.00 -0.35 -13.10
N ASN A 47 12.70 -0.10 -13.35
CA ASN A 47 11.94 -0.58 -14.50
C ASN A 47 10.59 0.16 -14.60
N ALA A 48 9.73 -0.29 -15.52
CA ALA A 48 8.40 0.28 -15.75
C ALA A 48 7.51 0.35 -14.48
N PHE A 49 7.66 -0.60 -13.57
CA PHE A 49 6.82 -0.75 -12.37
C PHE A 49 7.59 -0.64 -11.04
N VAL A 50 8.89 -0.35 -11.09
CA VAL A 50 9.70 -0.08 -9.90
C VAL A 50 10.41 1.25 -10.12
N GLY A 51 9.84 2.28 -9.54
CA GLY A 51 10.21 3.67 -9.78
C GLY A 51 11.37 4.17 -8.93
N ALA A 52 11.60 5.47 -9.04
CA ALA A 52 12.62 6.19 -8.28
C ALA A 52 12.31 6.28 -6.78
N ASP A 53 11.06 6.09 -6.37
CA ASP A 53 10.65 5.92 -4.98
C ASP A 53 11.36 4.74 -4.33
N ILE A 54 11.37 3.59 -4.99
CA ILE A 54 12.08 2.39 -4.51
C ILE A 54 13.61 2.57 -4.59
N SER A 55 14.13 3.20 -5.63
CA SER A 55 15.56 3.52 -5.71
C SER A 55 16.01 4.38 -4.52
N CYS A 56 15.22 5.40 -4.18
CA CYS A 56 15.47 6.25 -3.02
C CYS A 56 15.31 5.49 -1.70
N ALA A 57 14.33 4.60 -1.58
CA ALA A 57 14.12 3.78 -0.38
C ALA A 57 15.28 2.78 -0.16
N VAL A 58 15.77 2.15 -1.23
CA VAL A 58 16.97 1.28 -1.20
C VAL A 58 18.19 2.07 -0.72
N LEU A 59 18.38 3.29 -1.23
CA LEU A 59 19.48 4.15 -0.81
C LEU A 59 19.33 4.61 0.65
N ALA A 60 18.17 5.09 1.03
CA ALA A 60 17.92 5.64 2.36
C ALA A 60 17.95 4.58 3.47
N SER A 61 17.61 3.33 3.18
CA SER A 61 17.64 2.23 4.14
C SER A 61 19.02 1.61 4.32
N ASP A 62 20.03 1.99 3.52
CA ASP A 62 21.37 1.37 3.51
C ASP A 62 21.33 -0.18 3.35
N MET A 63 20.24 -0.72 2.78
CA MET A 63 20.03 -2.17 2.71
C MET A 63 21.16 -2.91 1.97
N CYS A 64 21.78 -2.26 0.98
CA CYS A 64 22.87 -2.85 0.21
C CYS A 64 24.19 -2.99 0.99
N ARG A 65 24.28 -2.43 2.20
CA ARG A 65 25.43 -2.64 3.11
C ARG A 65 25.27 -3.88 3.98
N GLN A 66 24.08 -4.47 4.01
CA GLN A 66 23.80 -5.70 4.75
C GLN A 66 24.24 -6.92 3.93
N LYS A 67 24.40 -8.07 4.59
CA LYS A 67 24.68 -9.34 3.91
C LYS A 67 23.46 -9.79 3.08
N THR A 68 22.27 -9.68 3.67
CA THR A 68 20.97 -9.96 3.03
C THR A 68 19.94 -9.06 3.67
N SER A 69 19.12 -8.42 2.85
CA SER A 69 18.02 -7.56 3.33
C SER A 69 16.86 -7.56 2.35
N LEU A 70 15.68 -7.34 2.88
CA LEU A 70 14.42 -7.23 2.14
C LEU A 70 13.78 -5.88 2.47
N LEU A 71 13.40 -5.15 1.44
CA LEU A 71 12.57 -3.95 1.52
C LEU A 71 11.21 -4.28 0.91
N CYS A 72 10.15 -3.95 1.61
CA CYS A 72 8.78 -4.04 1.10
C CYS A 72 8.13 -2.68 1.23
N ASP A 73 7.67 -2.13 0.12
CA ASP A 73 6.79 -0.96 0.09
C ASP A 73 5.36 -1.46 -0.10
N ILE A 74 4.52 -1.21 0.90
CA ILE A 74 3.15 -1.73 0.93
C ILE A 74 2.19 -0.57 0.69
N GLY A 75 1.80 -0.39 -0.57
CA GLY A 75 0.85 0.62 -1.03
C GLY A 75 -0.22 0.01 -1.92
N THR A 76 -0.78 0.82 -2.81
CA THR A 76 -1.72 0.38 -3.86
C THR A 76 -1.11 -0.70 -4.74
N ASN A 77 0.19 -0.59 -5.01
CA ASN A 77 1.04 -1.68 -5.49
C ASN A 77 1.93 -2.16 -4.34
N GLY A 78 2.51 -3.33 -4.49
CA GLY A 78 3.50 -3.85 -3.55
C GLY A 78 4.84 -3.99 -4.24
N GLU A 79 5.78 -3.09 -3.95
CA GLU A 79 7.15 -3.18 -4.46
C GLU A 79 8.03 -3.91 -3.45
N ILE A 80 8.84 -4.81 -3.96
CA ILE A 80 9.74 -5.63 -3.16
C ILE A 80 11.15 -5.53 -3.75
N ALA A 81 12.13 -5.23 -2.90
CA ALA A 81 13.54 -5.25 -3.24
C ALA A 81 14.29 -6.21 -2.33
N LEU A 82 14.98 -7.18 -2.91
CA LEU A 82 15.82 -8.15 -2.21
C LEU A 82 17.28 -7.86 -2.55
N TRP A 83 18.09 -7.56 -1.54
CA TRP A 83 19.53 -7.54 -1.63
C TRP A 83 20.12 -8.83 -1.06
N LYS A 84 20.88 -9.55 -1.88
CA LYS A 84 21.54 -10.78 -1.48
C LYS A 84 22.77 -11.04 -2.34
N ASP A 85 23.86 -11.45 -1.71
CA ASP A 85 25.12 -11.85 -2.37
C ASP A 85 25.63 -10.81 -3.41
N GLY A 86 25.51 -9.51 -3.06
CA GLY A 86 25.94 -8.41 -3.92
C GLY A 86 24.99 -8.10 -5.09
N LYS A 87 23.80 -8.71 -5.11
CA LYS A 87 22.81 -8.53 -6.17
C LYS A 87 21.52 -7.94 -5.61
N LEU A 88 21.02 -6.88 -6.25
CA LEU A 88 19.69 -6.34 -6.03
C LEU A 88 18.71 -6.96 -7.03
N THR A 89 17.62 -7.50 -6.52
CA THR A 89 16.51 -8.03 -7.32
C THR A 89 15.23 -7.31 -6.89
N VAL A 90 14.46 -6.82 -7.85
CA VAL A 90 13.25 -6.05 -7.58
C VAL A 90 12.05 -6.64 -8.32
N THR A 91 10.87 -6.47 -7.74
CA THR A 91 9.60 -6.81 -8.37
C THR A 91 8.50 -5.88 -7.87
N SER A 92 7.44 -5.77 -8.62
CA SER A 92 6.21 -5.08 -8.23
C SER A 92 5.03 -6.00 -8.45
N THR A 93 3.99 -5.85 -7.63
CA THR A 93 2.72 -6.58 -7.76
C THR A 93 1.56 -5.63 -7.50
N ALA A 94 0.47 -5.81 -8.24
CA ALA A 94 -0.76 -5.09 -7.97
C ALA A 94 -1.40 -5.66 -6.69
N ALA A 95 -1.43 -4.85 -5.63
CA ALA A 95 -2.05 -5.21 -4.36
C ALA A 95 -3.50 -4.68 -4.26
N GLY A 96 -3.76 -3.54 -4.91
CA GLY A 96 -5.01 -2.81 -4.80
C GLY A 96 -5.07 -1.92 -3.56
N PRO A 97 -5.95 -0.90 -3.56
CA PRO A 97 -5.99 0.14 -2.55
C PRO A 97 -6.81 -0.25 -1.30
N ALA A 98 -6.70 -1.49 -0.84
CA ALA A 98 -7.45 -1.97 0.32
C ALA A 98 -7.07 -1.23 1.61
N PHE A 99 -5.76 -0.94 1.77
CA PHE A 99 -5.26 -0.21 2.94
C PHE A 99 -5.48 1.30 2.87
N GLU A 100 -5.88 1.84 1.73
CA GLU A 100 -6.35 3.21 1.59
C GLU A 100 -7.87 3.33 1.79
N GLY A 101 -8.52 2.25 2.20
CA GLY A 101 -9.96 2.19 2.46
C GLY A 101 -10.83 1.99 1.22
N ALA A 102 -10.24 1.77 0.04
CA ALA A 102 -11.01 1.50 -1.17
C ALA A 102 -11.69 0.13 -1.10
N GLY A 103 -12.93 0.08 -1.58
CA GLY A 103 -13.75 -1.14 -1.53
C GLY A 103 -14.42 -1.41 -0.17
N VAL A 104 -14.16 -0.58 0.85
CA VAL A 104 -14.86 -0.60 2.14
C VAL A 104 -15.83 0.57 2.17
N SER A 105 -17.12 0.30 2.40
CA SER A 105 -18.18 1.33 2.33
C SER A 105 -18.00 2.50 3.31
N CYS A 106 -17.31 2.27 4.43
CA CYS A 106 -16.91 3.28 5.41
C CYS A 106 -15.40 3.55 5.40
N GLY A 107 -14.68 3.13 4.35
CA GLY A 107 -13.26 3.37 4.21
C GLY A 107 -12.96 4.83 3.88
N CYS A 108 -11.85 5.34 4.41
CA CYS A 108 -11.34 6.68 4.12
C CYS A 108 -9.82 6.71 4.22
N GLY A 109 -9.22 7.78 3.70
CA GLY A 109 -7.80 8.05 3.93
C GLY A 109 -7.51 8.41 5.39
N SER A 110 -6.23 8.54 5.72
CA SER A 110 -5.76 8.95 7.06
C SER A 110 -5.98 10.46 7.30
N ILE A 111 -7.23 10.83 7.49
CA ILE A 111 -7.69 12.21 7.73
C ILE A 111 -8.19 12.38 9.16
N THR A 112 -8.37 13.62 9.60
CA THR A 112 -8.97 13.92 10.92
C THR A 112 -10.33 13.23 11.05
N GLY A 113 -10.56 12.52 12.16
CA GLY A 113 -11.75 11.72 12.40
C GLY A 113 -11.72 10.30 11.79
N ALA A 114 -10.69 9.93 11.01
CA ALA A 114 -10.54 8.55 10.58
C ALA A 114 -10.21 7.65 11.78
N ILE A 115 -10.88 6.51 11.89
CA ILE A 115 -10.55 5.45 12.86
C ILE A 115 -9.24 4.81 12.42
N ASP A 116 -8.19 4.99 13.21
CA ASP A 116 -6.83 4.50 12.93
C ASP A 116 -6.38 3.36 13.84
N LYS A 117 -7.09 3.15 14.98
CA LYS A 117 -6.85 2.02 15.86
C LYS A 117 -8.17 1.43 16.34
N VAL A 118 -8.22 0.10 16.44
CA VAL A 118 -9.36 -0.63 16.98
C VAL A 118 -8.85 -1.76 17.87
N TRP A 119 -9.46 -1.94 19.04
CA TRP A 119 -9.17 -3.06 19.94
C TRP A 119 -10.41 -3.51 20.67
N VAL A 120 -10.38 -4.73 21.20
CA VAL A 120 -11.45 -5.28 22.05
C VAL A 120 -10.94 -5.42 23.48
N GLU A 121 -11.60 -4.73 24.40
CA GLU A 121 -11.32 -4.74 25.83
C GLU A 121 -12.61 -5.14 26.57
N ASP A 122 -12.51 -6.17 27.41
CA ASP A 122 -13.66 -6.71 28.18
C ASP A 122 -14.90 -7.00 27.33
N GLY A 123 -14.68 -7.49 26.11
CA GLY A 123 -15.77 -7.78 25.15
C GLY A 123 -16.44 -6.56 24.51
N THR A 124 -15.91 -5.37 24.77
CA THR A 124 -16.35 -4.09 24.19
C THR A 124 -15.35 -3.64 23.13
N VAL A 125 -15.87 -3.24 21.96
CA VAL A 125 -15.06 -2.63 20.90
C VAL A 125 -14.70 -1.21 21.32
N ARG A 126 -13.42 -0.89 21.26
CA ARG A 126 -12.85 0.45 21.44
C ARG A 126 -12.22 0.90 20.14
N ALA A 127 -12.25 2.19 19.88
CA ALA A 127 -11.62 2.80 18.72
C ALA A 127 -10.98 4.13 19.10
N HIS A 128 -9.89 4.45 18.41
CA HIS A 128 -9.26 5.77 18.41
C HIS A 128 -9.47 6.42 17.05
N THR A 129 -9.57 7.74 17.02
CA THR A 129 -9.70 8.52 15.80
C THR A 129 -8.59 9.55 15.69
N ILE A 130 -8.07 9.76 14.50
CA ILE A 130 -7.05 10.78 14.24
C ILE A 130 -7.57 12.15 14.69
N GLY A 131 -6.77 12.82 15.54
CA GLY A 131 -7.11 14.14 16.07
C GLY A 131 -8.26 14.14 17.09
N GLU A 132 -8.62 12.98 17.67
CA GLU A 132 -9.69 12.83 18.66
C GLU A 132 -11.03 13.41 18.20
N ALA A 133 -11.23 13.51 16.90
CA ALA A 133 -12.44 14.06 16.28
C ALA A 133 -13.54 12.97 16.14
N PRO A 134 -14.81 13.36 15.94
CA PRO A 134 -15.88 12.40 15.65
C PRO A 134 -15.53 11.50 14.46
N ALA A 135 -15.87 10.21 14.54
CA ALA A 135 -15.55 9.23 13.52
C ALA A 135 -16.24 9.55 12.19
N VAL A 136 -15.45 9.62 11.09
CA VAL A 136 -15.94 9.88 9.73
C VAL A 136 -15.74 8.67 8.82
N GLY A 137 -14.88 7.73 9.19
CA GLY A 137 -14.58 6.52 8.42
C GLY A 137 -13.47 5.71 9.07
N ILE A 138 -12.98 4.70 8.38
CA ILE A 138 -11.92 3.80 8.84
C ILE A 138 -10.76 3.89 7.85
N CYS A 139 -9.56 4.24 8.33
CA CYS A 139 -8.37 4.24 7.48
C CYS A 139 -7.65 2.88 7.48
N GLY A 140 -6.60 2.74 6.68
CA GLY A 140 -5.88 1.50 6.48
C GLY A 140 -5.41 0.83 7.77
N SER A 141 -4.83 1.58 8.71
CA SER A 141 -4.40 1.03 9.99
C SER A 141 -5.58 0.50 10.82
N GLY A 142 -6.70 1.23 10.84
CA GLY A 142 -7.93 0.77 11.49
C GLY A 142 -8.50 -0.52 10.86
N ILE A 143 -8.40 -0.68 9.55
CA ILE A 143 -8.80 -1.92 8.85
C ILE A 143 -7.94 -3.10 9.30
N ILE A 144 -6.62 -2.91 9.39
CA ILE A 144 -5.68 -3.95 9.84
C ILE A 144 -6.02 -4.38 11.27
N ASP A 145 -6.24 -3.42 12.17
CA ASP A 145 -6.62 -3.69 13.56
C ASP A 145 -7.95 -4.43 13.65
N ILE A 146 -8.98 -4.03 12.89
CA ILE A 146 -10.27 -4.71 12.85
C ILE A 146 -10.10 -6.17 12.46
N ILE A 147 -9.35 -6.46 11.39
CA ILE A 147 -9.12 -7.83 10.94
C ILE A 147 -8.35 -8.64 12.01
N SER A 148 -7.35 -8.03 12.63
CA SER A 148 -6.59 -8.64 13.74
C SER A 148 -7.52 -8.99 14.91
N GLU A 149 -8.37 -8.06 15.32
CA GLU A 149 -9.32 -8.27 16.43
C GLU A 149 -10.41 -9.29 16.08
N LEU A 150 -10.94 -9.29 14.86
CA LEU A 150 -11.88 -10.30 14.38
C LEU A 150 -11.26 -11.70 14.42
N PHE A 151 -9.99 -11.82 14.04
CA PHE A 151 -9.25 -13.08 14.13
C PHE A 151 -9.00 -13.49 15.59
N ARG A 152 -8.52 -12.58 16.43
CA ARG A 152 -8.26 -12.81 17.86
C ARG A 152 -9.53 -13.23 18.62
N CYS A 153 -10.67 -12.65 18.25
CA CYS A 153 -11.97 -12.98 18.84
C CYS A 153 -12.62 -14.23 18.22
N GLY A 154 -11.97 -14.90 17.27
CA GLY A 154 -12.50 -16.10 16.61
C GLY A 154 -13.73 -15.85 15.73
N ILE A 155 -13.94 -14.60 15.28
CA ILE A 155 -15.03 -14.23 14.38
C ILE A 155 -14.68 -14.56 12.93
N ILE A 156 -13.41 -14.45 12.58
CA ILE A 156 -12.85 -14.94 11.31
C ILE A 156 -11.81 -16.04 11.60
N ASN A 157 -11.63 -16.95 10.63
CA ASN A 157 -10.64 -18.02 10.70
C ASN A 157 -9.30 -17.58 10.06
N ALA A 158 -8.29 -18.45 10.08
CA ALA A 158 -6.97 -18.19 9.48
C ALA A 158 -6.98 -17.94 7.96
N LYS A 159 -8.08 -18.21 7.28
CA LYS A 159 -8.29 -17.89 5.86
C LYS A 159 -9.04 -16.56 5.65
N GLY A 160 -9.31 -15.81 6.72
CA GLY A 160 -10.05 -14.56 6.66
C GLY A 160 -11.58 -14.72 6.46
N LEU A 161 -12.10 -15.95 6.55
CA LEU A 161 -13.51 -16.23 6.36
C LEU A 161 -14.25 -16.13 7.71
N PHE A 162 -15.45 -15.53 7.71
CA PHE A 162 -16.31 -15.51 8.88
C PHE A 162 -16.66 -16.92 9.34
N VAL A 163 -16.56 -17.15 10.63
CA VAL A 163 -16.99 -18.41 11.25
C VAL A 163 -18.52 -18.42 11.24
N ARG A 164 -19.11 -19.43 10.57
CA ARG A 164 -20.55 -19.49 10.28
C ARG A 164 -21.45 -19.66 11.50
N GLU A 165 -20.89 -20.00 12.66
CA GLU A 165 -21.62 -20.26 13.90
C GLU A 165 -21.05 -19.43 15.04
N GLY A 166 -21.88 -18.54 15.61
CA GLY A 166 -21.50 -17.73 16.78
C GLY A 166 -22.50 -16.65 17.07
N LYS A 167 -22.62 -16.27 18.36
CA LYS A 167 -23.55 -15.23 18.84
C LYS A 167 -23.30 -13.83 18.23
N ARG A 168 -22.17 -13.62 17.55
CA ARG A 168 -21.73 -12.32 17.02
C ARG A 168 -21.76 -12.23 15.49
N VAL A 169 -22.04 -13.34 14.79
CA VAL A 169 -22.15 -13.36 13.32
C VAL A 169 -23.62 -13.43 12.95
N ARG A 170 -24.16 -12.39 12.38
CA ARG A 170 -25.53 -12.37 11.82
C ARG A 170 -25.43 -12.66 10.32
N ARG A 171 -26.26 -13.57 9.81
CA ARG A 171 -26.50 -13.70 8.38
C ARG A 171 -27.43 -12.56 7.96
N ASP A 172 -26.99 -11.78 6.99
CA ASP A 172 -27.90 -10.86 6.30
C ASP A 172 -28.86 -11.67 5.43
N GLN A 173 -30.10 -11.20 5.28
CA GLN A 173 -31.11 -11.82 4.40
C GLN A 173 -30.73 -11.74 2.92
N HIS A 174 -29.69 -11.00 2.57
CA HIS A 174 -29.13 -10.85 1.23
C HIS A 174 -27.83 -11.63 0.99
N ASP A 175 -27.55 -12.68 1.79
CA ASP A 175 -26.37 -13.55 1.60
C ASP A 175 -26.49 -14.38 0.32
N MET A 176 -26.41 -13.69 -0.80
CA MET A 176 -26.21 -14.22 -2.16
C MET A 176 -24.71 -14.25 -2.45
N GLY A 177 -23.91 -14.84 -1.54
CA GLY A 177 -22.55 -15.27 -1.85
C GLY A 177 -21.60 -14.23 -2.47
N ARG A 178 -21.68 -12.97 -2.05
CA ARG A 178 -20.67 -11.97 -2.40
C ARG A 178 -19.62 -11.94 -1.30
N TYR A 179 -18.43 -12.40 -1.68
CA TYR A 179 -17.20 -12.30 -0.92
C TYR A 179 -16.67 -10.88 -0.95
#